data_2647da33640236b604eb031dbc30d671
#
_entry.id   2647da33640236b604eb031dbc30d671
#
_cell.length_a   1.000
_cell.length_b   1.000
_cell.length_c   1.000
_cell.angle_alpha   90.00
_cell.angle_beta   90.00
_cell.angle_gamma   90.00
#
_symmetry.space_group_name_H-M   'P 1'
#
loop_
_entity.id
_entity.type
_entity.pdbx_description
1 polymer ?
#
loop_
_entity_poly.entity_id
_entity_poly.type
_entity_poly.pdbx_seq_one_letter_code
_entity_poly.pdbx_strand_id
1 'polypeptide(L)'
;MKSHFFAYISRMRFIQRWALMRNTAPENVQEHSHQVAVLAHALAVIRNEKFGGRLDPGAVAVAALYHDASEILTGDMPTPIKYDNPAIRNAYKDVEAVAEGKLLHMLPPELQGVYGPILTQSDPEVRQVVKAAHL
;
A
#
# COMPACT_ATOMS: atom_id res chain seq x y z
N MET A 1 16.78 -6.58 -19.28
CA MET A 1 15.75 -5.60 -18.89
C MET A 1 16.30 -4.71 -17.79
N LYS A 2 16.31 -3.41 -18.00
CA LYS A 2 16.66 -2.46 -16.94
C LYS A 2 15.38 -1.88 -16.36
N SER A 3 15.18 -2.06 -15.07
CA SER A 3 14.03 -1.49 -14.38
C SER A 3 14.47 -0.97 -13.02
N HIS A 4 14.11 0.26 -12.73
CA HIS A 4 14.38 0.87 -11.42
C HIS A 4 13.25 0.61 -10.43
N PHE A 5 12.13 0.05 -10.86
CA PHE A 5 10.96 -0.17 -10.02
C PHE A 5 11.30 -0.96 -8.75
N PHE A 6 11.93 -2.12 -8.91
CA PHE A 6 12.22 -2.97 -7.75
C PHE A 6 13.29 -2.38 -6.83
N ALA A 7 14.22 -1.63 -7.39
CA ALA A 7 15.17 -0.88 -6.58
C ALA A 7 14.46 0.18 -5.72
N TYR A 8 13.47 0.87 -6.28
CA TYR A 8 12.66 1.83 -5.54
C TYR A 8 11.80 1.14 -4.49
N ILE A 9 11.14 0.01 -4.83
CA ILE A 9 10.35 -0.75 -3.86
C ILE A 9 11.20 -1.16 -2.65
N SER A 10 12.45 -1.57 -2.87
CA SER A 10 13.35 -1.96 -1.78
C SER A 10 13.66 -0.80 -0.82
N ARG A 11 13.42 0.46 -1.23
CA ARG A 11 13.62 1.64 -0.39
C ARG A 11 12.53 1.82 0.67
N MET A 12 11.45 1.03 0.62
CA MET A 12 10.41 1.06 1.64
C MET A 12 11.00 0.82 3.05
N ARG A 13 12.07 0.05 3.15
CA ARG A 13 12.75 -0.21 4.42
C ARG A 13 13.40 1.04 5.03
N PHE A 14 13.59 2.10 4.24
CA PHE A 14 14.19 3.35 4.71
C PHE A 14 13.15 4.41 5.08
N ILE A 15 11.85 4.14 4.86
CA ILE A 15 10.79 5.09 5.17
C ILE A 15 10.26 4.79 6.55
N GLN A 16 10.58 5.66 7.52
CA GLN A 16 10.14 5.49 8.90
C GLN A 16 8.67 5.88 9.03
N ARG A 17 7.91 5.02 9.72
CA ARG A 17 6.54 5.32 10.09
C ARG A 17 6.53 6.09 11.40
N TRP A 18 5.53 6.99 11.53
CA TRP A 18 5.34 7.76 12.76
C TRP A 18 6.53 8.69 13.07
N ALA A 19 7.26 9.15 12.03
CA ALA A 19 8.44 9.99 12.18
C ALA A 19 8.16 11.27 12.97
N LEU A 20 6.94 11.81 12.87
CA LEU A 20 6.50 13.02 13.59
C LEU A 20 5.60 12.69 14.78
N MET A 21 5.44 11.42 15.13
CA MET A 21 4.56 10.98 16.20
C MET A 21 5.32 10.11 17.19
N ARG A 22 4.85 10.13 18.45
CA ARG A 22 5.44 9.30 19.50
C ARG A 22 5.15 7.82 19.22
N ASN A 23 6.19 7.00 19.30
CA ASN A 23 6.07 5.55 19.21
C ASN A 23 7.00 4.88 20.21
N THR A 24 6.73 3.62 20.53
CA THR A 24 7.53 2.85 21.50
C THR A 24 8.60 2.00 20.81
N ALA A 25 8.47 1.76 19.51
CA ALA A 25 9.43 1.00 18.74
C ALA A 25 9.49 1.57 17.31
N PRO A 26 10.70 1.76 16.76
CA PRO A 26 10.83 2.18 15.37
C PRO A 26 10.21 1.16 14.43
N GLU A 27 9.50 1.64 13.42
CA GLU A 27 8.90 0.81 12.40
C GLU A 27 9.08 1.49 11.05
N ASN A 28 9.47 0.74 10.02
CA ASN A 28 9.55 1.25 8.67
C ASN A 28 8.35 0.77 7.83
N VAL A 29 8.17 1.36 6.65
CA VAL A 29 7.03 1.07 5.78
C VAL A 29 7.07 -0.38 5.29
N GLN A 30 8.27 -0.95 5.08
CA GLN A 30 8.39 -2.34 4.65
C GLN A 30 7.89 -3.31 5.72
N GLU A 31 8.30 -3.12 6.97
CA GLU A 31 7.84 -3.96 8.09
C GLU A 31 6.33 -3.85 8.26
N HIS A 32 5.80 -2.62 8.19
CA HIS A 32 4.37 -2.36 8.27
C HIS A 32 3.61 -3.07 7.16
N SER A 33 4.08 -2.95 5.91
CA SER A 33 3.42 -3.57 4.75
C SER A 33 3.42 -5.09 4.85
N HIS A 34 4.50 -5.69 5.35
CA HIS A 34 4.55 -7.12 5.60
C HIS A 34 3.50 -7.54 6.63
N GLN A 35 3.42 -6.81 7.73
CA GLN A 35 2.45 -7.13 8.79
C GLN A 35 1.01 -6.97 8.30
N VAL A 36 0.72 -5.92 7.55
CA VAL A 36 -0.59 -5.71 6.95
C VAL A 36 -0.92 -6.84 5.97
N ALA A 37 0.05 -7.30 5.18
CA ALA A 37 -0.16 -8.38 4.23
C ALA A 37 -0.53 -9.69 4.93
N VAL A 38 0.14 -10.02 6.04
CA VAL A 38 -0.17 -11.22 6.83
C VAL A 38 -1.59 -11.15 7.36
N LEU A 39 -1.98 -10.02 7.95
CA LEU A 39 -3.31 -9.83 8.50
C LEU A 39 -4.40 -9.78 7.43
N ALA A 40 -4.14 -9.10 6.32
CA ALA A 40 -5.11 -9.01 5.22
C ALA A 40 -5.37 -10.38 4.59
N HIS A 41 -4.31 -11.17 4.42
CA HIS A 41 -4.45 -12.55 3.94
C HIS A 41 -5.32 -13.37 4.89
N ALA A 42 -5.07 -13.27 6.19
CA ALA A 42 -5.85 -14.00 7.19
C ALA A 42 -7.33 -13.58 7.17
N LEU A 43 -7.60 -12.28 7.06
CA LEU A 43 -8.98 -11.78 6.99
C LEU A 43 -9.70 -12.29 5.74
N ALA A 44 -9.01 -12.36 4.60
CA ALA A 44 -9.58 -12.90 3.36
C ALA A 44 -9.92 -14.38 3.50
N VAL A 45 -9.01 -15.16 4.09
CA VAL A 45 -9.24 -16.60 4.35
C VAL A 45 -10.45 -16.79 5.28
N ILE A 46 -10.51 -16.05 6.37
CA ILE A 46 -11.62 -16.14 7.34
C ILE A 46 -12.93 -15.78 6.66
N ARG A 47 -12.94 -14.71 5.87
CA ARG A 47 -14.15 -14.29 5.16
C ARG A 47 -14.66 -15.38 4.22
N ASN A 48 -13.75 -16.02 3.49
CA ASN A 48 -14.12 -17.10 2.57
C ASN A 48 -14.64 -18.34 3.31
N GLU A 49 -13.91 -18.78 4.32
CA GLU A 49 -14.22 -20.04 5.02
C GLU A 49 -15.42 -19.94 5.95
N LYS A 50 -15.63 -18.80 6.58
CA LYS A 50 -16.68 -18.64 7.60
C LYS A 50 -17.90 -17.85 7.13
N PHE A 51 -17.75 -17.01 6.12
CA PHE A 51 -18.80 -16.09 5.70
C PHE A 51 -19.14 -16.19 4.22
N GLY A 52 -18.65 -17.21 3.54
CA GLY A 52 -18.99 -17.48 2.15
C GLY A 52 -18.46 -16.47 1.13
N GLY A 53 -17.38 -15.76 1.47
CA GLY A 53 -16.75 -14.84 0.54
C GLY A 53 -16.00 -15.56 -0.59
N ARG A 54 -15.62 -14.81 -1.61
CA ARG A 54 -14.92 -15.32 -2.79
C ARG A 54 -13.69 -14.50 -3.13
N LEU A 55 -12.99 -14.01 -2.11
CA LEU A 55 -11.75 -13.28 -2.31
C LEU A 55 -10.62 -14.23 -2.73
N ASP A 56 -9.67 -13.71 -3.49
CA ASP A 56 -8.40 -14.37 -3.71
C ASP A 56 -7.44 -13.92 -2.61
N PRO A 57 -7.16 -14.77 -1.60
CA PRO A 57 -6.31 -14.33 -0.47
C PRO A 57 -4.89 -13.95 -0.91
N GLY A 58 -4.35 -14.62 -1.93
CA GLY A 58 -3.03 -14.27 -2.46
C GLY A 58 -3.01 -12.88 -3.08
N ALA A 59 -4.03 -12.55 -3.87
CA ALA A 59 -4.16 -11.22 -4.46
C ALA A 59 -4.31 -10.14 -3.39
N VAL A 60 -5.05 -10.43 -2.31
CA VAL A 60 -5.21 -9.51 -1.18
C VAL A 60 -3.86 -9.26 -0.50
N ALA A 61 -3.09 -10.32 -0.26
CA ALA A 61 -1.77 -10.18 0.35
C ALA A 61 -0.81 -9.36 -0.53
N VAL A 62 -0.82 -9.59 -1.84
CA VAL A 62 0.01 -8.83 -2.77
C VAL A 62 -0.40 -7.35 -2.77
N ALA A 63 -1.69 -7.05 -2.83
CA ALA A 63 -2.17 -5.68 -2.76
C ALA A 63 -1.69 -4.99 -1.47
N ALA A 64 -1.73 -5.70 -0.35
CA ALA A 64 -1.28 -5.17 0.93
C ALA A 64 0.23 -4.88 0.94
N LEU A 65 1.04 -5.70 0.29
CA LEU A 65 2.49 -5.47 0.19
C LEU A 65 2.82 -4.14 -0.50
N TYR A 66 1.99 -3.72 -1.45
CA TYR A 66 2.22 -2.52 -2.24
C TYR A 66 1.35 -1.33 -1.82
N HIS A 67 0.51 -1.47 -0.78
CA HIS A 67 -0.49 -0.43 -0.49
C HIS A 67 0.12 0.93 -0.13
N ASP A 68 1.32 0.95 0.44
CA ASP A 68 2.04 2.17 0.79
C ASP A 68 3.23 2.44 -0.12
N ALA A 69 3.29 1.82 -1.30
CA ALA A 69 4.43 1.98 -2.20
C ALA A 69 4.67 3.44 -2.61
N SER A 70 3.62 4.25 -2.73
CA SER A 70 3.75 5.67 -3.07
C SER A 70 4.59 6.45 -2.07
N GLU A 71 4.66 6.00 -0.82
CA GLU A 71 5.45 6.67 0.23
C GLU A 71 6.95 6.66 -0.05
N ILE A 72 7.42 5.81 -0.96
CA ILE A 72 8.82 5.85 -1.41
C ILE A 72 9.17 7.23 -1.99
N LEU A 73 8.19 7.87 -2.63
CA LEU A 73 8.36 9.18 -3.24
C LEU A 73 7.80 10.31 -2.38
N THR A 74 6.76 10.06 -1.59
CA THR A 74 6.08 11.09 -0.79
C THR A 74 6.56 11.17 0.66
N GLY A 75 7.16 10.08 1.19
CA GLY A 75 7.41 9.93 2.63
C GLY A 75 6.13 9.59 3.39
N ASP A 76 6.31 9.19 4.65
CA ASP A 76 5.17 8.92 5.54
C ASP A 76 4.54 10.23 5.98
N MET A 77 3.21 10.31 5.89
CA MET A 77 2.45 11.43 6.42
C MET A 77 1.54 10.93 7.55
N PRO A 78 1.66 11.49 8.77
CA PRO A 78 0.81 11.06 9.88
C PRO A 78 -0.67 11.20 9.55
N THR A 79 -1.46 10.18 9.91
CA THR A 79 -2.90 10.13 9.65
C THR A 79 -3.65 11.38 10.14
N PRO A 80 -3.37 11.94 11.33
CA PRO A 80 -4.05 13.16 11.77
C PRO A 80 -3.89 14.35 10.84
N ILE A 81 -2.75 14.45 10.16
CA ILE A 81 -2.52 15.53 9.18
C ILE A 81 -3.14 15.15 7.85
N LYS A 82 -2.94 13.90 7.42
CA LYS A 82 -3.37 13.36 6.13
C LYS A 82 -4.88 13.48 5.91
N TYR A 83 -5.66 13.33 6.98
CA TYR A 83 -7.13 13.33 6.92
C TYR A 83 -7.77 14.46 7.73
N ASP A 84 -7.03 15.53 7.99
CA ASP A 84 -7.50 16.63 8.83
C ASP A 84 -8.74 17.33 8.24
N ASN A 85 -8.74 17.55 6.93
CA ASN A 85 -9.90 18.13 6.25
C ASN A 85 -9.99 17.64 4.79
N PRO A 86 -11.15 17.83 4.14
CA PRO A 86 -11.35 17.32 2.77
C PRO A 86 -10.34 17.88 1.76
N ALA A 87 -9.94 19.15 1.89
CA ALA A 87 -8.98 19.76 0.96
C ALA A 87 -7.61 19.09 1.06
N ILE A 88 -7.11 18.89 2.28
CA ILE A 88 -5.83 18.22 2.50
C ILE A 88 -5.91 16.76 2.04
N ARG A 89 -7.00 16.07 2.39
CA ARG A 89 -7.20 14.68 1.98
C ARG A 89 -7.18 14.51 0.47
N ASN A 90 -7.91 15.38 -0.26
CA ASN A 90 -7.98 15.31 -1.71
C ASN A 90 -6.64 15.67 -2.36
N ALA A 91 -5.95 16.68 -1.85
CA ALA A 91 -4.62 17.05 -2.32
C ALA A 91 -3.64 15.90 -2.13
N TYR A 92 -3.69 15.23 -0.98
CA TYR A 92 -2.81 14.09 -0.71
C TYR A 92 -3.11 12.92 -1.64
N LYS A 93 -4.39 12.64 -1.92
CA LYS A 93 -4.76 11.60 -2.88
C LYS A 93 -4.21 11.89 -4.28
N ASP A 94 -4.23 13.14 -4.70
CA ASP A 94 -3.66 13.54 -5.98
C ASP A 94 -2.15 13.31 -6.01
N VAL A 95 -1.46 13.63 -4.92
CA VAL A 95 -0.01 13.37 -4.77
C VAL A 95 0.28 11.88 -4.83
N GLU A 96 -0.51 11.07 -4.14
CA GLU A 96 -0.37 9.61 -4.18
C GLU A 96 -0.55 9.07 -5.60
N ALA A 97 -1.55 9.57 -6.33
CA ALA A 97 -1.80 9.12 -7.70
C ALA A 97 -0.62 9.46 -8.62
N VAL A 98 -0.03 10.62 -8.48
CA VAL A 98 1.16 11.01 -9.24
C VAL A 98 2.34 10.10 -8.91
N ALA A 99 2.56 9.82 -7.63
CA ALA A 99 3.64 8.94 -7.19
C ALA A 99 3.46 7.51 -7.72
N GLU A 100 2.25 6.98 -7.66
CA GLU A 100 1.92 5.66 -8.21
C GLU A 100 2.21 5.59 -9.70
N GLY A 101 1.82 6.63 -10.45
CA GLY A 101 2.10 6.72 -11.89
C GLY A 101 3.59 6.74 -12.19
N LYS A 102 4.37 7.47 -11.40
CA LYS A 102 5.84 7.52 -11.57
C LYS A 102 6.47 6.16 -11.31
N LEU A 103 6.04 5.46 -10.26
CA LEU A 103 6.53 4.12 -9.98
C LEU A 103 6.17 3.16 -11.12
N LEU A 104 4.92 3.21 -11.59
CA LEU A 104 4.44 2.35 -12.66
C LEU A 104 5.27 2.52 -13.93
N HIS A 105 5.60 3.75 -14.29
CA HIS A 105 6.38 4.03 -15.50
C HIS A 105 7.86 3.62 -15.41
N MET A 106 8.32 3.24 -14.23
CA MET A 106 9.64 2.63 -14.06
C MET A 106 9.68 1.18 -14.54
N LEU A 107 8.51 0.56 -14.72
CA LEU A 107 8.41 -0.81 -15.23
C LEU A 107 8.38 -0.81 -16.75
N PRO A 108 8.87 -1.90 -17.38
CA PRO A 108 8.67 -2.10 -18.81
C PRO A 108 7.19 -2.09 -19.17
N PRO A 109 6.81 -1.60 -20.38
CA PRO A 109 5.40 -1.50 -20.75
C PRO A 109 4.60 -2.79 -20.58
N GLU A 110 5.20 -3.94 -20.84
CA GLU A 110 4.55 -5.24 -20.74
C GLU A 110 4.16 -5.64 -19.31
N LEU A 111 4.76 -5.01 -18.30
CA LEU A 111 4.44 -5.28 -16.88
C LEU A 111 3.49 -4.25 -16.28
N GLN A 112 3.32 -3.11 -16.92
CA GLN A 112 2.50 -2.03 -16.35
C GLN A 112 1.04 -2.42 -16.21
N GLY A 113 0.50 -3.21 -17.13
CA GLY A 113 -0.89 -3.67 -17.04
C GLY A 113 -1.17 -4.56 -15.83
N VAL A 114 -0.18 -5.31 -15.40
CA VAL A 114 -0.29 -6.17 -14.21
C VAL A 114 -0.15 -5.36 -12.92
N TYR A 115 0.85 -4.48 -12.85
CA TYR A 115 1.16 -3.74 -11.63
C TYR A 115 0.27 -2.52 -11.39
N GLY A 116 -0.32 -1.96 -12.44
CA GLY A 116 -1.17 -0.79 -12.31
C GLY A 116 -2.30 -0.99 -11.29
N PRO A 117 -3.14 -2.00 -11.45
CA PRO A 117 -4.22 -2.26 -10.48
C PRO A 117 -3.73 -2.56 -9.06
N ILE A 118 -2.56 -3.16 -8.93
CA ILE A 118 -1.95 -3.46 -7.63
C ILE A 118 -1.55 -2.16 -6.93
N LEU A 119 -0.85 -1.28 -7.62
CA LEU A 119 -0.37 -0.02 -7.04
C LEU A 119 -1.53 0.93 -6.70
N THR A 120 -2.56 0.97 -7.54
CA THR A 120 -3.70 1.86 -7.35
C THR A 120 -4.79 1.28 -6.46
N GLN A 121 -4.67 0.01 -6.05
CA GLN A 121 -5.67 -0.67 -5.23
C GLN A 121 -7.05 -0.59 -5.89
N SER A 122 -7.11 -0.98 -7.16
CA SER A 122 -8.29 -0.76 -8.00
C SER A 122 -9.51 -1.60 -7.64
N ASP A 123 -9.32 -2.77 -7.01
CA ASP A 123 -10.43 -3.62 -6.58
C ASP A 123 -10.98 -3.11 -5.24
N PRO A 124 -12.24 -2.61 -5.21
CA PRO A 124 -12.80 -2.04 -3.98
C PRO A 124 -12.90 -3.04 -2.83
N GLU A 125 -13.18 -4.31 -3.11
CA GLU A 125 -13.31 -5.35 -2.08
C GLU A 125 -11.94 -5.66 -1.47
N VAL A 126 -10.92 -5.81 -2.29
CA VAL A 126 -9.54 -6.01 -1.84
C VAL A 126 -9.07 -4.81 -1.02
N ARG A 127 -9.32 -3.61 -1.51
CA ARG A 127 -8.94 -2.38 -0.82
C ARG A 127 -9.58 -2.30 0.57
N GLN A 128 -10.85 -2.71 0.69
CA GLN A 128 -11.55 -2.71 1.97
C GLN A 128 -10.90 -3.66 2.97
N VAL A 129 -10.49 -4.85 2.53
CA VAL A 129 -9.83 -5.83 3.39
C VAL A 129 -8.45 -5.33 3.83
N VAL A 130 -7.68 -4.76 2.91
CA VAL A 130 -6.38 -4.18 3.23
C VAL A 130 -6.53 -3.06 4.27
N LYS A 131 -7.52 -2.20 4.08
CA LYS A 131 -7.81 -1.12 5.04
C LYS A 131 -8.18 -1.67 6.42
N ALA A 132 -8.98 -2.73 6.47
CA ALA A 132 -9.36 -3.36 7.73
C ALA A 132 -8.17 -3.99 8.46
N ALA A 133 -7.18 -4.48 7.73
CA ALA A 133 -5.95 -5.05 8.29
C ALA A 133 -5.00 -3.98 8.82
N HIS A 134 -5.26 -2.75 8.50
CA HIS A 134 -4.40 -1.59 8.78
C HIS A 134 -4.76 -0.97 10.14
N LEU A 135 -4.69 -1.75 11.19
CA LEU A 135 -5.04 -1.28 12.53
C LEU A 135 -3.82 -0.89 13.36
#